data_0d9d265a8d2ebed2670b7ebfbb707cfc
#
_entry.id   0d9d265a8d2ebed2670b7ebfbb707cfc
#
_cell.length_a   1.000
_cell.length_b   1.000
_cell.length_c   1.000
_cell.angle_alpha   90.00
_cell.angle_beta   90.00
_cell.angle_gamma   90.00
#
_symmetry.space_group_name_H-M   'P 1'
#
loop_
_entity.id
_entity.type
_entity.pdbx_description
1 polymer ?
#
loop_
_entity_poly.entity_id
_entity_poly.type
_entity_poly.pdbx_seq_one_letter_code
_entity_poly.pdbx_strand_id
1 'polypeptide(L)'
;SPEGLNKRFDKKAVEFLKYIFSALWKSKLCKTSAISSAALTYFQRIRILDATIFQVPKHLAHVYPGSGGCAQTAGIKIQLEYDLHSGQFLNFQVGPGKNNDKTFGTDCLDTLRPGDLCIRDLGYFSLEDLDQMDQRGVCYISRLKLNHTVYTKNPFPEYFRNGTIKKQSQYIQVDLENIMHTLKPGQTYEIKESYIGKNQRLFTRVIIYRLTEEQILERRKKQSYTESKKGITFSEKSKRLTGINIYVTNTPWEVVPMEQIXKVKRGLHFQKRVND
;
A
#
# COMPACT_ATOMS: atom_id res chain seq x y z
N SER A 1 -41.69 8.11 7.99
CA SER A 1 -41.12 9.11 8.89
C SER A 1 -39.61 8.83 9.09
N PRO A 2 -38.80 9.84 9.49
CA PRO A 2 -37.39 9.61 9.83
C PRO A 2 -37.19 8.52 10.90
N GLU A 3 -38.07 8.44 11.88
CA GLU A 3 -38.00 7.40 12.93
C GLU A 3 -38.25 6.00 12.35
N GLY A 4 -39.18 5.88 11.39
CA GLY A 4 -39.46 4.62 10.71
C GLY A 4 -38.26 4.14 9.90
N LEU A 5 -37.53 5.07 9.28
CA LEU A 5 -36.31 4.77 8.54
C LEU A 5 -35.19 4.35 9.52
N ASN A 6 -35.02 5.08 10.63
CA ASN A 6 -33.99 4.77 11.63
C ASN A 6 -34.16 3.37 12.21
N LYS A 7 -35.39 2.93 12.45
CA LYS A 7 -35.67 1.58 12.97
C LYS A 7 -35.25 0.47 12.01
N ARG A 8 -35.11 0.79 10.72
CA ARG A 8 -34.69 -0.18 9.69
C ARG A 8 -33.17 -0.27 9.53
N PHE A 9 -32.41 0.64 10.16
CA PHE A 9 -30.93 0.59 10.14
C PHE A 9 -30.45 -0.41 11.23
N ASP A 10 -30.78 -1.67 11.02
CA ASP A 10 -30.38 -2.79 11.88
C ASP A 10 -29.24 -3.60 11.22
N LYS A 11 -28.84 -4.69 11.83
CA LYS A 11 -27.79 -5.56 11.31
C LYS A 11 -28.11 -6.12 9.92
N LYS A 12 -29.39 -6.41 9.65
CA LYS A 12 -29.82 -6.91 8.32
C LYS A 12 -29.65 -5.85 7.24
N ALA A 13 -29.94 -4.59 7.57
CA ALA A 13 -29.73 -3.47 6.64
C ALA A 13 -28.24 -3.30 6.32
N VAL A 14 -27.35 -3.46 7.32
CA VAL A 14 -25.90 -3.42 7.11
C VAL A 14 -25.46 -4.53 6.15
N GLU A 15 -25.92 -5.75 6.37
CA GLU A 15 -25.56 -6.89 5.51
C GLU A 15 -26.11 -6.70 4.06
N PHE A 16 -27.32 -6.18 3.95
CA PHE A 16 -27.92 -5.86 2.65
C PHE A 16 -27.08 -4.79 1.90
N LEU A 17 -26.67 -3.74 2.60
CA LEU A 17 -25.82 -2.69 2.01
C LEU A 17 -24.44 -3.22 1.61
N LYS A 18 -23.85 -4.08 2.43
CA LYS A 18 -22.59 -4.77 2.09
C LYS A 18 -22.75 -5.59 0.80
N TYR A 19 -23.85 -6.33 0.68
CA TYR A 19 -24.14 -7.14 -0.51
C TYR A 19 -24.28 -6.26 -1.76
N ILE A 20 -25.08 -5.19 -1.69
CA ILE A 20 -25.23 -4.23 -2.80
C ILE A 20 -23.87 -3.63 -3.18
N PHE A 21 -23.12 -3.17 -2.18
CA PHE A 21 -21.81 -2.58 -2.42
C PHE A 21 -20.88 -3.57 -3.13
N SER A 22 -20.85 -4.81 -2.65
CA SER A 22 -20.01 -5.87 -3.22
C SER A 22 -20.40 -6.16 -4.68
N ALA A 23 -21.71 -6.22 -4.97
CA ALA A 23 -22.22 -6.47 -6.33
C ALA A 23 -21.87 -5.31 -7.28
N LEU A 24 -22.05 -4.07 -6.83
CA LEU A 24 -21.69 -2.87 -7.61
C LEU A 24 -20.18 -2.78 -7.84
N TRP A 25 -19.40 -3.07 -6.82
CA TRP A 25 -17.94 -3.05 -6.89
C TRP A 25 -17.42 -4.09 -7.89
N LYS A 26 -17.94 -5.31 -7.80
CA LYS A 26 -17.61 -6.40 -8.73
C LYS A 26 -17.95 -6.01 -10.18
N SER A 27 -19.11 -5.44 -10.40
CA SER A 27 -19.58 -4.95 -11.72
C SER A 27 -18.63 -3.85 -12.27
N LYS A 28 -18.17 -2.93 -11.43
CA LYS A 28 -17.25 -1.85 -11.84
C LYS A 28 -15.86 -2.37 -12.11
N LEU A 29 -15.33 -3.26 -11.25
CA LEU A 29 -13.97 -3.78 -11.39
C LEU A 29 -13.81 -4.71 -12.60
N CYS A 30 -14.83 -5.44 -12.97
CA CYS A 30 -14.81 -6.28 -14.19
C CYS A 30 -14.63 -5.45 -15.47
N LYS A 31 -14.94 -4.15 -15.41
CA LYS A 31 -14.75 -3.23 -16.52
C LYS A 31 -13.37 -2.54 -16.54
N THR A 32 -12.59 -2.66 -15.47
CA THR A 32 -11.24 -2.10 -15.39
C THR A 32 -10.21 -3.23 -15.53
N SER A 33 -9.61 -3.32 -16.70
CA SER A 33 -8.59 -4.32 -17.03
C SER A 33 -7.23 -4.01 -16.38
N ALA A 34 -7.25 -3.65 -15.09
CA ALA A 34 -6.03 -3.32 -14.36
C ALA A 34 -5.21 -4.55 -13.96
N ILE A 35 -5.85 -5.72 -13.91
CA ILE A 35 -5.22 -6.98 -13.52
C ILE A 35 -5.36 -7.95 -14.69
N SER A 36 -4.24 -8.56 -15.10
CA SER A 36 -4.22 -9.49 -16.24
C SER A 36 -5.02 -10.76 -15.92
N SER A 37 -5.53 -11.40 -16.96
CA SER A 37 -6.18 -12.71 -16.83
C SER A 37 -5.25 -13.76 -16.23
N ALA A 38 -3.96 -13.72 -16.56
CA ALA A 38 -2.95 -14.62 -15.99
C ALA A 38 -2.85 -14.46 -14.47
N ALA A 39 -2.80 -13.23 -13.97
CA ALA A 39 -2.77 -12.96 -12.52
C ALA A 39 -4.07 -13.37 -11.84
N LEU A 40 -5.21 -13.11 -12.49
CA LEU A 40 -6.52 -13.53 -11.97
C LEU A 40 -6.64 -15.06 -11.84
N THR A 41 -6.03 -15.80 -12.76
CA THR A 41 -6.05 -17.27 -12.71
C THR A 41 -5.03 -17.83 -11.70
N TYR A 42 -3.90 -17.17 -11.57
CA TYR A 42 -2.78 -17.66 -10.75
C TYR A 42 -3.07 -17.58 -9.25
N PHE A 43 -3.65 -16.44 -8.80
CA PHE A 43 -3.90 -16.22 -7.36
C PHE A 43 -5.29 -16.72 -6.97
N GLN A 44 -5.37 -17.41 -5.83
CA GLN A 44 -6.65 -17.91 -5.30
C GLN A 44 -7.56 -16.76 -4.83
N ARG A 45 -6.98 -15.75 -4.19
CA ARG A 45 -7.69 -14.53 -3.81
C ARG A 45 -6.79 -13.33 -4.11
N ILE A 46 -7.40 -12.23 -4.53
CA ILE A 46 -6.70 -10.94 -4.70
C ILE A 46 -7.29 -9.98 -3.68
N ARG A 47 -6.55 -9.74 -2.61
CA ARG A 47 -6.98 -9.02 -1.42
C ARG A 47 -6.51 -7.57 -1.49
N ILE A 48 -7.48 -6.66 -1.55
CA ILE A 48 -7.23 -5.22 -1.61
C ILE A 48 -7.57 -4.62 -0.24
N LEU A 49 -6.59 -4.01 0.40
CA LEU A 49 -6.73 -3.37 1.71
C LEU A 49 -6.72 -1.87 1.56
N ASP A 50 -7.78 -1.20 1.99
CA ASP A 50 -7.89 0.26 1.92
C ASP A 50 -8.69 0.83 3.10
N ALA A 51 -8.62 2.15 3.27
CA ALA A 51 -9.35 2.86 4.31
C ALA A 51 -9.93 4.16 3.76
N THR A 52 -11.08 4.52 4.28
CA THR A 52 -11.68 5.83 4.05
C THR A 52 -12.03 6.49 5.38
N ILE A 53 -11.99 7.82 5.42
CA ILE A 53 -12.28 8.59 6.62
C ILE A 53 -13.36 9.61 6.27
N PHE A 54 -14.40 9.65 7.10
CA PHE A 54 -15.47 10.64 7.02
C PHE A 54 -15.39 11.55 8.23
N GLN A 55 -15.48 12.85 8.00
CA GLN A 55 -15.64 13.81 9.10
C GLN A 55 -17.07 13.74 9.62
N VAL A 56 -17.23 13.79 10.93
CA VAL A 56 -18.53 13.79 11.60
C VAL A 56 -18.61 15.01 12.54
N PRO A 57 -19.81 15.37 12.98
CA PRO A 57 -19.97 16.55 13.86
C PRO A 57 -19.10 16.50 15.11
N LYS A 58 -18.55 17.65 15.49
CA LYS A 58 -17.56 17.77 16.58
C LYS A 58 -18.03 17.20 17.92
N HIS A 59 -19.33 17.22 18.20
CA HIS A 59 -19.85 16.67 19.45
C HIS A 59 -19.64 15.16 19.59
N LEU A 60 -19.33 14.46 18.47
CA LEU A 60 -19.01 13.03 18.48
C LEU A 60 -17.49 12.75 18.69
N ALA A 61 -16.68 13.78 18.94
CA ALA A 61 -15.23 13.63 19.10
C ALA A 61 -14.85 12.73 20.28
N HIS A 62 -15.71 12.65 21.32
CA HIS A 62 -15.48 11.78 22.47
C HIS A 62 -15.60 10.29 22.12
N VAL A 63 -16.44 9.93 21.13
CA VAL A 63 -16.62 8.55 20.64
C VAL A 63 -15.70 8.29 19.44
N TYR A 64 -15.62 9.25 18.50
CA TYR A 64 -14.88 9.11 17.24
C TYR A 64 -13.85 10.23 17.10
N PRO A 65 -12.79 10.24 17.93
CA PRO A 65 -11.73 11.23 17.74
C PRO A 65 -11.10 11.13 16.34
N GLY A 66 -10.97 12.28 15.70
CA GLY A 66 -10.43 12.38 14.33
C GLY A 66 -8.92 12.27 14.27
N SER A 67 -8.39 12.15 13.07
CA SER A 67 -6.96 12.17 12.80
C SER A 67 -6.51 13.60 12.51
N GLY A 68 -5.72 14.19 13.40
CA GLY A 68 -5.17 15.52 13.20
C GLY A 68 -4.78 16.19 14.50
N GLY A 69 -3.91 17.18 14.41
CA GLY A 69 -3.34 17.85 15.56
C GLY A 69 -4.28 18.82 16.30
N CYS A 70 -5.45 19.11 15.74
CA CYS A 70 -6.43 19.96 16.43
C CYS A 70 -7.29 19.11 17.35
N ALA A 71 -7.35 19.49 18.60
CA ALA A 71 -7.92 18.71 19.70
C ALA A 71 -9.42 18.44 19.63
N GLN A 72 -10.11 18.83 18.57
CA GLN A 72 -11.58 18.68 18.51
C GLN A 72 -12.10 18.22 17.15
N THR A 73 -11.29 17.56 16.36
CA THR A 73 -11.79 16.93 15.13
C THR A 73 -12.45 15.60 15.46
N ALA A 74 -13.55 15.32 14.79
CA ALA A 74 -14.25 14.04 14.90
C ALA A 74 -14.30 13.38 13.54
N GLY A 75 -14.01 12.08 13.50
CA GLY A 75 -14.00 11.34 12.24
C GLY A 75 -14.21 9.86 12.45
N ILE A 76 -14.94 9.25 11.54
CA ILE A 76 -15.13 7.79 11.46
C ILE A 76 -14.21 7.26 10.37
N LYS A 77 -13.43 6.25 10.70
CA LYS A 77 -12.58 5.53 9.77
C LYS A 77 -13.18 4.17 9.49
N ILE A 78 -13.35 3.87 8.22
CA ILE A 78 -13.73 2.55 7.74
C ILE A 78 -12.49 1.93 7.11
N GLN A 79 -12.06 0.79 7.63
CA GLN A 79 -10.95 0.00 7.09
C GLN A 79 -11.52 -1.32 6.60
N LEU A 80 -11.18 -1.69 5.38
CA LEU A 80 -11.75 -2.90 4.80
C LEU A 80 -10.72 -3.63 3.93
N GLU A 81 -10.82 -4.95 3.95
CA GLU A 81 -10.09 -5.81 3.04
C GLU A 81 -11.10 -6.56 2.18
N TYR A 82 -10.92 -6.47 0.88
CA TYR A 82 -11.87 -6.93 -0.12
C TYR A 82 -11.19 -7.95 -1.03
N ASP A 83 -11.87 -9.08 -1.27
CA ASP A 83 -11.40 -10.07 -2.25
C ASP A 83 -12.00 -9.77 -3.62
N LEU A 84 -11.14 -9.53 -4.59
CA LEU A 84 -11.54 -9.19 -5.96
C LEU A 84 -12.24 -10.36 -6.67
N HIS A 85 -11.88 -11.60 -6.36
CA HIS A 85 -12.48 -12.79 -7.02
C HIS A 85 -13.91 -13.03 -6.56
N SER A 86 -14.10 -13.14 -5.25
CA SER A 86 -15.43 -13.46 -4.69
C SER A 86 -16.32 -12.22 -4.56
N GLY A 87 -15.73 -11.03 -4.55
CA GLY A 87 -16.46 -9.79 -4.27
C GLY A 87 -16.83 -9.63 -2.80
N GLN A 88 -16.19 -10.37 -1.90
CA GLN A 88 -16.54 -10.37 -0.48
C GLN A 88 -15.58 -9.52 0.35
N PHE A 89 -16.10 -8.98 1.45
CA PHE A 89 -15.26 -8.35 2.47
C PHE A 89 -14.68 -9.45 3.36
N LEU A 90 -13.36 -9.51 3.40
CA LEU A 90 -12.62 -10.47 4.22
C LEU A 90 -12.44 -9.94 5.64
N ASN A 91 -12.13 -8.65 5.76
CA ASN A 91 -11.96 -7.95 7.03
C ASN A 91 -12.61 -6.58 6.93
N PHE A 92 -13.27 -6.16 8.00
CA PHE A 92 -14.00 -4.88 8.03
C PHE A 92 -13.97 -4.31 9.45
N GLN A 93 -13.56 -3.06 9.56
CA GLN A 93 -13.52 -2.37 10.85
C GLN A 93 -14.04 -0.94 10.69
N VAL A 94 -14.90 -0.52 11.60
CA VAL A 94 -15.35 0.87 11.74
C VAL A 94 -14.90 1.36 13.10
N GLY A 95 -14.25 2.51 13.13
CA GLY A 95 -13.74 3.06 14.37
C GLY A 95 -13.35 4.53 14.26
N PRO A 96 -12.70 5.05 15.29
CA PRO A 96 -12.23 6.45 15.28
C PRO A 96 -11.31 6.77 14.11
N GLY A 97 -11.40 8.00 13.62
CA GLY A 97 -10.56 8.49 12.51
C GLY A 97 -9.06 8.37 12.75
N LYS A 98 -8.65 8.36 14.02
CA LYS A 98 -7.24 8.22 14.42
C LYS A 98 -6.71 6.78 14.36
N ASN A 99 -7.55 5.76 14.11
CA ASN A 99 -7.12 4.35 14.07
C ASN A 99 -5.95 4.16 13.09
N ASN A 100 -4.99 3.33 13.50
CA ASN A 100 -3.76 3.13 12.75
C ASN A 100 -3.96 2.11 11.62
N ASP A 101 -3.54 2.47 10.42
CA ASP A 101 -3.60 1.58 9.25
C ASP A 101 -2.68 0.37 9.43
N LYS A 102 -1.48 0.57 9.99
CA LYS A 102 -0.51 -0.52 10.18
C LYS A 102 -1.10 -1.61 11.10
N THR A 103 -1.71 -1.23 12.23
CA THR A 103 -2.32 -2.19 13.17
C THR A 103 -3.38 -3.04 12.47
N PHE A 104 -4.32 -2.40 11.77
CA PHE A 104 -5.36 -3.13 11.04
C PHE A 104 -4.75 -4.04 9.96
N GLY A 105 -3.71 -3.57 9.27
CA GLY A 105 -3.00 -4.37 8.28
C GLY A 105 -2.38 -5.64 8.89
N THR A 106 -1.83 -5.53 10.10
CA THR A 106 -1.27 -6.67 10.84
C THR A 106 -2.39 -7.62 11.28
N ASP A 107 -3.51 -7.11 11.79
CA ASP A 107 -4.68 -7.93 12.17
C ASP A 107 -5.20 -8.76 10.99
N CYS A 108 -5.12 -8.24 9.76
CA CYS A 108 -5.55 -8.95 8.57
C CYS A 108 -4.66 -10.16 8.21
N LEU A 109 -3.47 -10.29 8.82
CA LEU A 109 -2.57 -11.43 8.56
C LEU A 109 -3.17 -12.77 9.00
N ASP A 110 -4.05 -12.76 10.02
CA ASP A 110 -4.64 -13.99 10.57
C ASP A 110 -5.54 -14.72 9.57
N THR A 111 -6.06 -14.01 8.57
CA THR A 111 -6.96 -14.59 7.56
C THR A 111 -6.27 -14.94 6.26
N LEU A 112 -4.92 -14.78 6.20
CA LEU A 112 -4.13 -15.08 5.00
C LEU A 112 -4.04 -16.58 4.74
N ARG A 113 -4.00 -16.94 3.46
CA ARG A 113 -3.83 -18.33 2.99
C ARG A 113 -2.77 -18.37 1.89
N PRO A 114 -2.01 -19.47 1.80
CA PRO A 114 -1.10 -19.63 0.66
C PRO A 114 -1.84 -19.47 -0.67
N GLY A 115 -1.22 -18.78 -1.61
CA GLY A 115 -1.82 -18.47 -2.92
C GLY A 115 -2.61 -17.16 -2.96
N ASP A 116 -2.73 -16.43 -1.84
CA ASP A 116 -3.29 -15.07 -1.82
C ASP A 116 -2.32 -14.07 -2.46
N LEU A 117 -2.87 -13.03 -3.08
CA LEU A 117 -2.14 -11.80 -3.44
C LEU A 117 -2.69 -10.64 -2.61
N CYS A 118 -1.85 -10.02 -1.78
CA CYS A 118 -2.23 -8.85 -0.96
C CYS A 118 -1.74 -7.55 -1.62
N ILE A 119 -2.66 -6.65 -1.92
CA ILE A 119 -2.36 -5.33 -2.48
C ILE A 119 -2.59 -4.28 -1.39
N ARG A 120 -1.51 -3.63 -0.93
CA ARG A 120 -1.56 -2.70 0.20
C ARG A 120 -0.95 -1.34 -0.16
N ASP A 121 -1.56 -0.27 0.33
CA ASP A 121 -1.00 1.08 0.17
C ASP A 121 0.06 1.37 1.25
N LEU A 122 0.72 2.52 1.10
CA LEU A 122 1.85 2.96 1.94
C LEU A 122 1.51 3.02 3.44
N GLY A 123 0.27 3.36 3.79
CA GLY A 123 -0.18 3.40 5.19
C GLY A 123 -0.06 2.06 5.90
N TYR A 124 -0.26 0.98 5.15
CA TYR A 124 -0.21 -0.40 5.65
C TYR A 124 1.18 -1.04 5.56
N PHE A 125 2.20 -0.29 5.11
CA PHE A 125 3.53 -0.87 4.90
C PHE A 125 4.18 -1.24 6.25
N SER A 126 4.55 -2.49 6.38
CA SER A 126 5.32 -3.05 7.49
C SER A 126 6.25 -4.12 6.91
N LEU A 127 7.54 -3.99 7.20
CA LEU A 127 8.55 -4.97 6.72
C LEU A 127 8.29 -6.35 7.36
N GLU A 128 7.91 -6.34 8.62
CA GLU A 128 7.58 -7.55 9.38
C GLU A 128 6.37 -8.28 8.79
N ASP A 129 5.34 -7.52 8.39
CA ASP A 129 4.14 -8.10 7.77
C ASP A 129 4.47 -8.72 6.41
N LEU A 130 5.29 -8.03 5.60
CA LEU A 130 5.70 -8.55 4.27
C LEU A 130 6.52 -9.84 4.41
N ASP A 131 7.39 -9.89 5.43
CA ASP A 131 8.19 -11.09 5.73
C ASP A 131 7.27 -12.27 6.14
N GLN A 132 6.28 -12.01 7.00
CA GLN A 132 5.30 -13.03 7.39
C GLN A 132 4.45 -13.51 6.21
N MET A 133 4.07 -12.62 5.30
CA MET A 133 3.36 -13.00 4.07
C MET A 133 4.21 -13.95 3.24
N ASP A 134 5.47 -13.58 3.02
CA ASP A 134 6.41 -14.38 2.23
C ASP A 134 6.58 -15.80 2.83
N GLN A 135 6.80 -15.86 4.14
CA GLN A 135 6.95 -17.13 4.87
C GLN A 135 5.71 -18.03 4.79
N ARG A 136 4.52 -17.44 4.64
CA ARG A 136 3.24 -18.17 4.53
C ARG A 136 2.86 -18.50 3.08
N GLY A 137 3.72 -18.22 2.09
CA GLY A 137 3.40 -18.44 0.67
C GLY A 137 2.36 -17.48 0.13
N VAL A 138 2.30 -16.27 0.69
CA VAL A 138 1.37 -15.21 0.29
C VAL A 138 2.15 -14.16 -0.52
N CYS A 139 1.64 -13.83 -1.69
CA CYS A 139 2.23 -12.79 -2.53
C CYS A 139 1.72 -11.40 -2.09
N TYR A 140 2.55 -10.38 -2.33
CA TYR A 140 2.19 -9.01 -2.01
C TYR A 140 2.62 -8.03 -3.10
N ILE A 141 1.90 -6.92 -3.20
CA ILE A 141 2.29 -5.70 -3.92
C ILE A 141 2.08 -4.54 -2.94
N SER A 142 3.16 -3.86 -2.57
CA SER A 142 3.09 -2.75 -1.62
C SER A 142 3.95 -1.57 -2.08
N ARG A 143 3.63 -0.36 -1.64
CA ARG A 143 4.53 0.78 -1.79
C ARG A 143 5.59 0.72 -0.70
N LEU A 144 6.83 1.08 -1.07
CA LEU A 144 7.95 1.16 -0.12
C LEU A 144 8.04 2.56 0.49
N LYS A 145 8.15 2.63 1.81
CA LYS A 145 8.46 3.88 2.51
C LYS A 145 9.92 4.27 2.25
N LEU A 146 10.16 5.54 1.91
CA LEU A 146 11.50 6.03 1.52
C LEU A 146 12.56 5.97 2.63
N ASN A 147 12.13 5.78 3.88
CA ASN A 147 13.06 5.57 4.99
C ASN A 147 13.71 4.18 5.01
N HIS A 148 13.18 3.23 4.25
CA HIS A 148 13.81 1.91 4.10
C HIS A 148 14.86 1.94 3.00
N THR A 149 15.94 1.19 3.22
CA THR A 149 17.05 1.09 2.28
C THR A 149 16.87 -0.16 1.42
N VAL A 150 17.17 -0.01 0.13
CA VAL A 150 17.18 -1.10 -0.84
C VAL A 150 18.63 -1.52 -1.06
N TYR A 151 18.87 -2.82 -1.15
CA TYR A 151 20.19 -3.42 -1.37
C TYR A 151 20.13 -4.44 -2.49
N THR A 152 21.27 -4.67 -3.13
CA THR A 152 21.54 -5.82 -4.00
C THR A 152 22.70 -6.61 -3.42
N LYS A 153 22.84 -7.89 -3.82
CA LYS A 153 24.04 -8.65 -3.49
C LYS A 153 25.27 -7.98 -4.10
N ASN A 154 26.34 -7.93 -3.34
CA ASN A 154 27.64 -7.46 -3.86
C ASN A 154 28.25 -8.58 -4.73
N PRO A 155 28.52 -8.33 -6.01
CA PRO A 155 29.17 -9.33 -6.86
C PRO A 155 30.60 -9.62 -6.44
N PHE A 156 31.26 -8.72 -5.66
CA PHE A 156 32.64 -8.85 -5.22
C PHE A 156 32.74 -8.64 -3.71
N PRO A 157 32.14 -9.54 -2.89
CA PRO A 157 32.21 -9.36 -1.43
C PRO A 157 33.61 -9.64 -0.90
N GLU A 158 33.96 -8.97 0.21
CA GLU A 158 35.22 -9.23 0.89
C GLU A 158 35.12 -10.44 1.79
N TYR A 159 36.24 -11.12 1.93
CA TYR A 159 36.37 -12.32 2.75
C TYR A 159 37.38 -12.12 3.87
N PHE A 160 37.17 -12.79 4.97
CA PHE A 160 38.19 -12.96 6.01
C PHE A 160 39.23 -13.99 5.55
N ARG A 161 40.35 -14.08 6.25
CA ARG A 161 41.43 -15.05 5.95
C ARG A 161 40.94 -16.52 5.99
N ASN A 162 39.91 -16.79 6.78
CA ASN A 162 39.33 -18.14 6.91
C ASN A 162 38.29 -18.46 5.81
N GLY A 163 38.10 -17.59 4.82
CA GLY A 163 37.17 -17.80 3.71
C GLY A 163 35.74 -17.40 3.98
N THR A 164 35.39 -16.91 5.17
CA THR A 164 34.01 -16.44 5.45
C THR A 164 33.80 -15.01 4.91
N ILE A 165 32.60 -14.74 4.40
CA ILE A 165 32.24 -13.42 3.87
C ILE A 165 32.16 -12.41 5.02
N LYS A 166 32.76 -11.22 4.83
CA LYS A 166 32.55 -10.09 5.71
C LYS A 166 31.12 -9.57 5.54
N LYS A 167 30.28 -9.69 6.56
CA LYS A 167 28.85 -9.34 6.52
C LYS A 167 28.60 -7.92 5.96
N GLN A 168 29.49 -6.99 6.26
CA GLN A 168 29.36 -5.59 5.81
C GLN A 168 29.50 -5.44 4.30
N SER A 169 30.28 -6.31 3.63
CA SER A 169 30.53 -6.26 2.19
C SER A 169 29.55 -7.11 1.38
N GLN A 170 28.69 -7.90 2.02
CA GLN A 170 27.77 -8.83 1.35
C GLN A 170 26.76 -8.16 0.48
N TYR A 171 26.35 -6.92 0.83
CA TYR A 171 25.31 -6.18 0.13
C TYR A 171 25.76 -4.77 -0.19
N ILE A 172 25.32 -4.26 -1.33
CA ILE A 172 25.54 -2.87 -1.77
C ILE A 172 24.21 -2.13 -1.72
N GLN A 173 24.21 -0.94 -1.14
CA GLN A 173 23.03 -0.08 -1.13
C GLN A 173 22.77 0.45 -2.53
N VAL A 174 21.51 0.36 -2.97
CA VAL A 174 21.06 0.89 -4.26
C VAL A 174 20.95 2.41 -4.17
N ASP A 175 21.55 3.10 -5.12
CA ASP A 175 21.45 4.55 -5.27
C ASP A 175 20.16 4.91 -6.01
N LEU A 176 19.11 5.16 -5.24
CA LEU A 176 17.79 5.50 -5.78
C LEU A 176 17.77 6.87 -6.47
N GLU A 177 18.63 7.80 -6.05
CA GLU A 177 18.73 9.13 -6.66
C GLU A 177 19.33 9.03 -8.05
N ASN A 178 20.41 8.27 -8.20
CA ASN A 178 21.02 8.03 -9.50
C ASN A 178 20.03 7.34 -10.45
N ILE A 179 19.33 6.29 -10.00
CA ILE A 179 18.30 5.61 -10.81
C ILE A 179 17.22 6.62 -11.24
N MET A 180 16.75 7.45 -10.30
CA MET A 180 15.73 8.48 -10.61
C MET A 180 16.21 9.42 -11.73
N HIS A 181 17.47 9.83 -11.71
CA HIS A 181 18.02 10.77 -12.70
C HIS A 181 18.24 10.14 -14.09
N THR A 182 18.49 8.82 -14.13
CA THR A 182 18.67 8.12 -15.42
C THR A 182 17.34 7.80 -16.11
N LEU A 183 16.23 7.77 -15.36
CA LEU A 183 14.91 7.42 -15.92
C LEU A 183 14.23 8.65 -16.55
N LYS A 184 13.55 8.45 -17.68
CA LYS A 184 12.65 9.46 -18.26
C LYS A 184 11.33 9.54 -17.47
N PRO A 185 10.66 10.71 -17.45
CA PRO A 185 9.33 10.80 -16.84
C PRO A 185 8.39 9.72 -17.39
N GLY A 186 7.69 9.03 -16.48
CA GLY A 186 6.77 7.94 -16.84
C GLY A 186 7.44 6.58 -17.01
N GLN A 187 8.76 6.52 -17.00
CA GLN A 187 9.51 5.26 -17.18
C GLN A 187 9.56 4.45 -15.89
N THR A 188 9.64 3.14 -16.05
CA THR A 188 9.74 2.18 -14.95
C THR A 188 11.07 1.43 -15.02
N TYR A 189 11.65 1.14 -13.87
CA TYR A 189 12.88 0.34 -13.74
C TYR A 189 12.65 -0.75 -12.71
N GLU A 190 13.13 -1.95 -12.97
CA GLU A 190 12.95 -3.10 -12.08
C GLU A 190 14.28 -3.66 -11.61
N ILE A 191 14.35 -3.94 -10.31
CA ILE A 191 15.43 -4.71 -9.70
C ILE A 191 14.81 -6.04 -9.26
N LYS A 192 15.07 -7.11 -10.02
CA LYS A 192 14.44 -8.42 -9.80
C LYS A 192 14.91 -9.08 -8.51
N GLU A 193 16.19 -8.91 -8.17
CA GLU A 193 16.80 -9.50 -6.97
C GLU A 193 17.29 -8.37 -6.07
N SER A 194 16.52 -8.05 -5.08
CA SER A 194 16.85 -6.99 -4.13
C SER A 194 16.49 -7.41 -2.71
N TYR A 195 16.97 -6.63 -1.77
CA TYR A 195 16.76 -6.85 -0.33
C TYR A 195 16.36 -5.52 0.30
N ILE A 196 15.33 -5.51 1.14
CA ILE A 196 14.91 -4.31 1.84
C ILE A 196 15.07 -4.48 3.35
N GLY A 197 15.45 -3.38 4.01
CA GLY A 197 15.69 -3.37 5.45
C GLY A 197 17.17 -3.47 5.79
N LYS A 198 17.58 -2.85 6.91
CA LYS A 198 18.99 -2.83 7.35
C LYS A 198 19.39 -4.13 8.04
N ASN A 199 18.58 -4.60 8.96
CA ASN A 199 18.86 -5.77 9.78
C ASN A 199 18.21 -7.02 9.20
N GLN A 200 16.90 -6.99 9.05
CA GLN A 200 16.13 -8.01 8.37
C GLN A 200 16.18 -7.73 6.88
N ARG A 201 16.83 -8.60 6.13
CA ARG A 201 17.01 -8.46 4.67
C ARG A 201 15.91 -9.22 3.95
N LEU A 202 14.72 -8.61 3.82
CA LEU A 202 13.63 -9.23 3.07
C LEU A 202 13.97 -9.26 1.58
N PHE A 203 14.07 -10.45 1.01
CA PHE A 203 14.27 -10.66 -0.43
C PHE A 203 12.99 -10.27 -1.16
N THR A 204 13.09 -9.45 -2.20
CA THR A 204 11.92 -8.92 -2.91
C THR A 204 12.32 -8.34 -4.26
N ARG A 205 11.36 -8.18 -5.16
CA ARG A 205 11.51 -7.37 -6.38
C ARG A 205 11.20 -5.92 -6.02
N VAL A 206 11.98 -4.99 -6.55
CA VAL A 206 11.74 -3.56 -6.38
C VAL A 206 11.45 -2.94 -7.74
N ILE A 207 10.33 -2.23 -7.85
CA ILE A 207 9.92 -1.53 -9.07
C ILE A 207 9.91 -0.04 -8.77
N ILE A 208 10.68 0.73 -9.54
CA ILE A 208 10.84 2.17 -9.40
C ILE A 208 10.15 2.83 -10.60
N TYR A 209 9.15 3.68 -10.32
CA TYR A 209 8.43 4.42 -11.35
C TYR A 209 8.79 5.91 -11.24
N ARG A 210 9.34 6.46 -12.32
CA ARG A 210 9.62 7.90 -12.42
C ARG A 210 8.31 8.64 -12.69
N LEU A 211 7.95 9.57 -11.83
CA LEU A 211 6.74 10.39 -11.97
C LEU A 211 6.88 11.35 -13.16
N THR A 212 5.75 11.72 -13.76
CA THR A 212 5.71 12.80 -14.74
C THR A 212 5.91 14.15 -14.04
N GLU A 213 6.28 15.17 -14.78
CA GLU A 213 6.51 16.50 -14.23
C GLU A 213 5.25 17.05 -13.54
N GLU A 214 4.07 16.78 -14.11
CA GLU A 214 2.78 17.15 -13.52
C GLU A 214 2.59 16.49 -12.15
N GLN A 215 2.87 15.18 -12.06
CA GLN A 215 2.73 14.42 -10.81
C GLN A 215 3.73 14.91 -9.75
N ILE A 216 4.95 15.28 -10.17
CA ILE A 216 5.97 15.84 -9.27
C ILE A 216 5.49 17.18 -8.72
N LEU A 217 5.00 18.04 -9.59
CA LEU A 217 4.49 19.37 -9.19
C LEU A 217 3.33 19.23 -8.19
N GLU A 218 2.38 18.36 -8.51
CA GLU A 218 1.23 18.08 -7.62
C GLU A 218 1.70 17.55 -6.25
N ARG A 219 2.67 16.64 -6.24
CA ARG A 219 3.23 16.10 -5.00
C ARG A 219 3.94 17.16 -4.17
N ARG A 220 4.74 18.03 -4.82
CA ARG A 220 5.41 19.14 -4.14
C ARG A 220 4.42 20.12 -3.51
N LYS A 221 3.35 20.45 -4.24
CA LYS A 221 2.25 21.28 -3.70
C LYS A 221 1.63 20.64 -2.45
N LYS A 222 1.35 19.34 -2.49
CA LYS A 222 0.81 18.60 -1.34
C LYS A 222 1.78 18.55 -0.17
N GLN A 223 3.08 18.37 -0.43
CA GLN A 223 4.12 18.39 0.61
C GLN A 223 4.17 19.76 1.30
N SER A 224 4.27 20.83 0.52
CA SER A 224 4.33 22.21 1.03
C SER A 224 3.08 22.55 1.85
N TYR A 225 1.89 22.21 1.34
CA TYR A 225 0.62 22.39 2.06
C TYR A 225 0.62 21.63 3.40
N THR A 226 1.11 20.39 3.39
CA THR A 226 1.15 19.56 4.59
C THR A 226 2.16 20.11 5.61
N GLU A 227 3.32 20.58 5.16
CA GLU A 227 4.32 21.22 6.02
C GLU A 227 3.71 22.45 6.71
N SER A 228 3.07 23.31 5.93
CA SER A 228 2.45 24.53 6.44
C SER A 228 1.29 24.23 7.41
N LYS A 229 0.39 23.31 7.04
CA LYS A 229 -0.81 23.00 7.82
C LYS A 229 -0.52 22.23 9.11
N LYS A 230 0.47 21.33 9.09
CA LYS A 230 0.76 20.43 10.23
C LYS A 230 2.00 20.84 11.03
N GLY A 231 2.73 21.86 10.60
CA GLY A 231 3.97 22.30 11.26
C GLY A 231 5.06 21.23 11.24
N ILE A 232 5.10 20.38 10.20
CA ILE A 232 6.11 19.32 10.05
C ILE A 232 7.04 19.68 8.88
N THR A 233 8.22 19.08 8.87
CA THR A 233 9.16 19.21 7.75
C THR A 233 9.48 17.82 7.21
N PHE A 234 9.32 17.62 5.90
CA PHE A 234 9.74 16.39 5.26
C PHE A 234 11.27 16.30 5.25
N SER A 235 11.80 15.09 5.45
CA SER A 235 13.24 14.85 5.42
C SER A 235 13.83 15.20 4.05
N GLU A 236 15.09 15.61 4.01
CA GLU A 236 15.80 15.93 2.77
C GLU A 236 15.78 14.75 1.78
N LYS A 237 15.96 13.53 2.29
CA LYS A 237 15.82 12.30 1.47
C LYS A 237 14.44 12.23 0.81
N SER A 238 13.37 12.52 1.55
CA SER A 238 11.99 12.50 1.01
C SER A 238 11.81 13.56 -0.08
N LYS A 239 12.38 14.76 0.13
CA LYS A 239 12.32 15.86 -0.84
C LYS A 239 13.09 15.51 -2.13
N ARG A 240 14.31 14.97 -2.00
CA ARG A 240 15.13 14.56 -3.16
C ARG A 240 14.44 13.47 -3.96
N LEU A 241 13.84 12.49 -3.30
CA LEU A 241 13.16 11.36 -3.96
C LEU A 241 11.68 11.63 -4.30
N THR A 242 11.24 12.89 -4.29
CA THR A 242 9.85 13.27 -4.63
C THR A 242 9.45 12.77 -6.04
N GLY A 243 10.41 12.63 -6.94
CA GLY A 243 10.18 12.26 -8.34
C GLY A 243 9.90 10.78 -8.59
N ILE A 244 9.90 9.91 -7.57
CA ILE A 244 9.67 8.49 -7.80
C ILE A 244 8.62 7.89 -6.86
N ASN A 245 8.00 6.82 -7.34
CA ASN A 245 7.29 5.84 -6.53
C ASN A 245 8.08 4.54 -6.53
N ILE A 246 8.17 3.90 -5.38
CA ILE A 246 8.85 2.61 -5.25
C ILE A 246 7.82 1.58 -4.78
N TYR A 247 7.75 0.47 -5.49
CA TYR A 247 6.90 -0.67 -5.15
C TYR A 247 7.77 -1.88 -4.86
N VAL A 248 7.29 -2.73 -3.96
CA VAL A 248 7.94 -4.00 -3.60
C VAL A 248 6.94 -5.13 -3.77
N THR A 249 7.45 -6.28 -4.22
CA THR A 249 6.61 -7.44 -4.49
C THR A 249 7.46 -8.72 -4.50
N ASN A 250 6.85 -9.82 -4.06
CA ASN A 250 7.41 -11.16 -4.21
C ASN A 250 6.67 -11.98 -5.28
N THR A 251 5.79 -11.33 -6.08
CA THR A 251 5.08 -12.04 -7.16
C THR A 251 6.06 -12.52 -8.23
N PRO A 252 5.84 -13.71 -8.84
CA PRO A 252 6.64 -14.12 -9.99
C PRO A 252 6.54 -13.11 -11.14
N TRP A 253 7.66 -12.73 -11.74
CA TRP A 253 7.68 -11.71 -12.80
C TRP A 253 6.96 -12.18 -14.07
N GLU A 254 6.86 -13.49 -14.26
CA GLU A 254 6.14 -14.10 -15.38
C GLU A 254 4.63 -13.93 -15.24
N VAL A 255 4.14 -13.90 -13.99
CA VAL A 255 2.70 -13.79 -13.68
C VAL A 255 2.28 -12.32 -13.58
N VAL A 256 3.11 -11.51 -12.88
CA VAL A 256 2.84 -10.08 -12.70
C VAL A 256 4.07 -9.29 -13.17
N PRO A 257 4.15 -8.95 -14.46
CA PRO A 257 5.25 -8.12 -14.97
C PRO A 257 5.19 -6.70 -14.40
N MET A 258 6.32 -5.99 -14.46
CA MET A 258 6.48 -4.67 -13.83
C MET A 258 5.46 -3.64 -14.36
N GLU A 259 5.09 -3.72 -15.63
CA GLU A 259 4.13 -2.80 -16.25
C GLU A 259 2.74 -2.95 -15.61
N GLN A 260 2.42 -4.15 -15.17
CA GLN A 260 1.15 -4.43 -14.52
C GLN A 260 1.12 -3.88 -13.10
N ILE A 261 2.20 -3.95 -12.36
CA ILE A 261 2.26 -3.39 -11.01
C ILE A 261 1.93 -1.90 -10.99
N UNK A 262 2.38 -1.36 -11.86
CA UNK A 262 2.12 -0.17 -12.04
C UNK A 262 0.82 0.10 -12.28
N LYS A 263 0.08 -0.47 -13.23
CA LYS A 263 -1.32 -0.31 -13.59
C LYS A 263 -2.24 -0.62 -12.41
N VAL A 264 -2.01 -1.71 -11.72
CA VAL A 264 -2.78 -2.11 -10.52
C VAL A 264 -2.82 -0.96 -9.50
N LYS A 265 -1.67 -0.37 -9.21
CA LYS A 265 -1.59 0.72 -8.22
C LYS A 265 -2.18 2.04 -8.73
N ARG A 266 -2.08 2.33 -10.04
CA ARG A 266 -2.75 3.50 -10.64
C ARG A 266 -4.27 3.34 -10.58
N GLY A 267 -4.78 2.16 -10.89
CA GLY A 267 -6.20 1.85 -10.80
C GLY A 267 -6.78 2.08 -9.40
N LEU A 268 -6.05 1.66 -8.36
CA LEU A 268 -6.45 1.87 -6.98
C LEU A 268 -6.43 3.37 -6.58
N HIS A 269 -5.48 4.15 -7.10
CA HIS A 269 -5.43 5.60 -6.84
C HIS A 269 -6.51 6.38 -7.59
N PHE A 270 -6.95 5.91 -8.75
CA PHE A 270 -8.01 6.56 -9.53
C PHE A 270 -9.35 6.53 -8.77
N GLN A 271 -9.58 5.47 -8.00
CA GLN A 271 -10.80 5.34 -7.19
C GLN A 271 -10.86 6.35 -6.02
N LYS A 272 -9.71 6.76 -5.48
CA LYS A 272 -9.67 7.78 -4.42
C LYS A 272 -10.06 9.18 -4.92
N ARG A 273 -9.84 9.47 -6.22
CA ARG A 273 -10.18 10.79 -6.81
C ARG A 273 -11.65 10.93 -7.20
N VAL A 274 -12.40 9.83 -7.32
CA VAL A 274 -13.82 9.87 -7.68
C VAL A 274 -14.69 10.15 -6.43
N ASN A 275 -14.10 10.03 -5.24
CA ASN A 275 -14.80 10.20 -3.95
C ASN A 275 -14.44 11.53 -3.23
N ASP A 276 -13.57 12.36 -3.84
CA ASP A 276 -13.24 13.71 -3.38
C ASP A 276 -14.02 14.78 -4.19
#